data_9df2c74d5aadcd19253c9e3345216170
#
_entry.id   9df2c74d5aadcd19253c9e3345216170
#
_cell.length_a   1.000
_cell.length_b   1.000
_cell.length_c   1.000
_cell.angle_alpha   90.00
_cell.angle_beta   90.00
_cell.angle_gamma   90.00
#
_symmetry.space_group_name_H-M   'P 1'
#
loop_
_entity.id
_entity.type
_entity.pdbx_description
1 polymer ?
#
loop_
_entity_poly.entity_id
_entity_poly.type
_entity_poly.pdbx_seq_one_letter_code
_entity_poly.pdbx_strand_id
1 'polypeptide(L)'
;MAEIKIGRMVLGVCQTNCYFLYREGEHDAIVVDPADKGANIYAALQKNGFRVAGILLTHGHFDHIWGLDALRDAANAAAEAEGREPVKAYACEAERELLKSPRMNVSEQAGRACATYADVYVKDGEEIS
;
A
#
# COMPACT_ATOMS: atom_id res chain seq x y z
N MET A 1 1.38 -23.60 -13.47
CA MET A 1 0.88 -22.31 -12.97
C MET A 1 1.67 -21.91 -11.74
N ALA A 2 2.19 -20.68 -11.69
CA ALA A 2 2.96 -20.22 -10.54
C ALA A 2 2.04 -20.05 -9.33
N GLU A 3 2.53 -20.51 -8.18
CA GLU A 3 1.80 -20.38 -6.92
C GLU A 3 1.92 -18.94 -6.39
N ILE A 4 0.85 -18.42 -5.80
CA ILE A 4 0.86 -17.12 -5.15
C ILE A 4 1.37 -17.27 -3.74
N LYS A 5 2.38 -16.48 -3.41
CA LYS A 5 2.99 -16.45 -2.07
C LYS A 5 2.58 -15.18 -1.35
N ILE A 6 2.53 -15.24 -0.03
CA ILE A 6 2.16 -14.11 0.82
C ILE A 6 3.25 -13.91 1.88
N GLY A 7 3.83 -12.69 1.90
CA GLY A 7 4.72 -12.27 2.98
C GLY A 7 3.98 -11.33 3.92
N ARG A 8 4.48 -11.18 5.15
CA ARG A 8 3.85 -10.35 6.16
C ARG A 8 4.89 -9.55 6.93
N MET A 9 4.56 -8.28 7.20
CA MET A 9 5.30 -7.41 8.11
C MET A 9 4.32 -6.86 9.14
N VAL A 10 4.76 -6.69 10.39
CA VAL A 10 3.95 -6.08 11.45
C VAL A 10 4.52 -4.70 11.70
N LEU A 11 3.72 -3.66 11.55
CA LEU A 11 4.18 -2.28 11.54
C LEU A 11 3.31 -1.35 12.39
N GLY A 12 3.95 -0.30 12.88
CA GLY A 12 3.26 0.80 13.54
C GLY A 12 2.86 0.51 14.98
N VAL A 13 2.26 1.51 15.62
CA VAL A 13 1.87 1.45 17.04
C VAL A 13 0.79 0.42 17.31
N CYS A 14 -0.05 0.13 16.32
CA CYS A 14 -1.13 -0.86 16.44
C CYS A 14 -0.69 -2.26 16.00
N GLN A 15 0.58 -2.43 15.66
CA GLN A 15 1.13 -3.70 15.17
C GLN A 15 0.27 -4.28 14.04
N THR A 16 -0.07 -3.43 13.08
CA THR A 16 -0.91 -3.79 11.94
C THR A 16 -0.14 -4.66 10.95
N ASN A 17 -0.79 -5.69 10.46
CA ASN A 17 -0.21 -6.55 9.43
C ASN A 17 -0.19 -5.82 8.09
N CYS A 18 1.00 -5.77 7.48
CA CYS A 18 1.19 -5.35 6.10
C CYS A 18 1.56 -6.60 5.31
N TYR A 19 0.78 -6.92 4.29
CA TYR A 19 1.04 -8.09 3.47
C TYR A 19 1.63 -7.69 2.13
N PHE A 20 2.42 -8.59 1.54
CA PHE A 20 2.80 -8.45 0.14
C PHE A 20 2.57 -9.78 -0.57
N LEU A 21 2.02 -9.68 -1.77
CA LEU A 21 1.64 -10.83 -2.59
C LEU A 21 2.53 -10.88 -3.82
N TYR A 22 3.03 -12.07 -4.15
CA TYR A 22 3.83 -12.26 -5.36
C TYR A 22 3.63 -13.66 -5.90
N ARG A 23 3.93 -13.85 -7.19
CA ARG A 23 3.96 -15.18 -7.79
C ARG A 23 5.34 -15.77 -7.63
N GLU A 24 5.39 -17.04 -7.29
CA GLU A 24 6.65 -17.77 -7.15
C GLU A 24 7.48 -17.64 -8.43
N GLY A 25 8.73 -17.22 -8.30
CA GLY A 25 9.65 -17.02 -9.41
C GLY A 25 9.55 -15.66 -10.09
N GLU A 26 8.61 -14.80 -9.69
CA GLU A 26 8.46 -13.45 -10.23
C GLU A 26 8.89 -12.40 -9.22
N HIS A 27 9.18 -11.19 -9.72
CA HIS A 27 9.71 -10.10 -8.91
C HIS A 27 8.68 -9.04 -8.56
N ASP A 28 7.54 -9.00 -9.25
CA ASP A 28 6.50 -8.02 -8.98
C ASP A 28 5.71 -8.42 -7.74
N ALA A 29 5.53 -7.46 -6.83
CA ALA A 29 4.77 -7.67 -5.59
C ALA A 29 3.70 -6.61 -5.45
N ILE A 30 2.56 -7.01 -4.87
CA ILE A 30 1.48 -6.10 -4.52
C ILE A 30 1.50 -5.97 -3.00
N VAL A 31 1.54 -4.72 -2.50
CA VAL A 31 1.55 -4.43 -1.06
C VAL A 31 0.13 -4.15 -0.60
N VAL A 32 -0.28 -4.79 0.49
CA VAL A 32 -1.61 -4.62 1.09
C VAL A 32 -1.44 -3.94 2.45
N ASP A 33 -2.13 -2.81 2.63
CA ASP A 33 -2.14 -2.02 3.87
C ASP A 33 -0.74 -1.61 4.34
N PRO A 34 -0.11 -0.62 3.67
CA PRO A 34 1.18 -0.08 4.10
C PRO A 34 1.02 0.73 5.39
N ALA A 35 0.98 0.05 6.52
CA ALA A 35 0.57 0.56 7.82
C ALA A 35 1.42 1.72 8.29
N ASP A 36 2.74 1.65 8.12
CA ASP A 36 3.67 2.71 8.53
C ASP A 36 5.02 2.48 7.87
N LYS A 37 5.89 3.49 7.95
CA LYS A 37 7.27 3.40 7.45
C LYS A 37 7.35 2.90 6.01
N GLY A 38 6.61 3.57 5.11
CA GLY A 38 6.53 3.16 3.71
C GLY A 38 7.88 3.04 3.02
N ALA A 39 8.83 3.95 3.32
CA ALA A 39 10.18 3.88 2.76
C ALA A 39 10.90 2.61 3.21
N ASN A 40 10.68 2.17 4.45
CA ASN A 40 11.28 0.94 4.96
C ASN A 40 10.66 -0.31 4.31
N ILE A 41 9.34 -0.27 4.07
CA ILE A 41 8.65 -1.34 3.34
C ILE A 41 9.27 -1.49 1.95
N TYR A 42 9.43 -0.36 1.24
CA TYR A 42 10.02 -0.35 -0.09
C TYR A 42 11.45 -0.92 -0.07
N ALA A 43 12.27 -0.45 0.87
CA ALA A 43 13.66 -0.88 0.97
C ALA A 43 13.77 -2.39 1.27
N ALA A 44 12.91 -2.90 2.15
CA ALA A 44 12.90 -4.33 2.49
C ALA A 44 12.52 -5.19 1.28
N LEU A 45 11.53 -4.79 0.52
CA LEU A 45 11.11 -5.50 -0.68
C LEU A 45 12.20 -5.46 -1.74
N GLN A 46 12.79 -4.30 -1.97
CA GLN A 46 13.87 -4.13 -2.94
C GLN A 46 15.10 -4.99 -2.57
N LYS A 47 15.46 -5.02 -1.30
CA LYS A 47 16.58 -5.83 -0.80
C LYS A 47 16.37 -7.32 -1.07
N ASN A 48 15.12 -7.77 -1.07
CA ASN A 48 14.77 -9.16 -1.33
C ASN A 48 14.45 -9.44 -2.80
N GLY A 49 14.74 -8.49 -3.67
CA GLY A 49 14.59 -8.66 -5.12
C GLY A 49 13.20 -8.41 -5.65
N PHE A 50 12.32 -7.80 -4.85
CA PHE A 50 10.95 -7.50 -5.28
C PHE A 50 10.83 -6.07 -5.78
N ARG A 51 9.85 -5.86 -6.66
CA ARG A 51 9.47 -4.57 -7.20
C ARG A 51 8.01 -4.34 -6.87
N VAL A 52 7.68 -3.16 -6.33
CA VAL A 52 6.28 -2.83 -6.01
C VAL A 52 5.53 -2.55 -7.31
N ALA A 53 4.53 -3.37 -7.62
CA ALA A 53 3.74 -3.25 -8.83
C ALA A 53 2.36 -2.62 -8.56
N GLY A 54 1.90 -2.66 -7.32
CA GLY A 54 0.63 -2.06 -6.93
C GLY A 54 0.47 -2.04 -5.43
N ILE A 55 -0.48 -1.23 -4.96
CA ILE A 55 -0.78 -1.10 -3.53
C ILE A 55 -2.29 -1.26 -3.37
N LEU A 56 -2.72 -2.09 -2.43
CA LEU A 56 -4.14 -2.30 -2.11
C LEU A 56 -4.41 -1.88 -0.67
N LEU A 57 -5.51 -1.18 -0.46
CA LEU A 57 -5.96 -0.79 0.87
C LEU A 57 -7.24 -1.57 1.21
N THR A 58 -7.24 -2.26 2.35
CA THR A 58 -8.44 -2.95 2.82
C THR A 58 -9.43 -1.96 3.40
N HIS A 59 -8.93 -0.95 4.11
CA HIS A 59 -9.75 0.17 4.59
C HIS A 59 -8.88 1.39 4.90
N GLY A 60 -9.52 2.52 5.18
CA GLY A 60 -8.86 3.81 5.29
C GLY A 60 -8.53 4.26 6.71
N HIS A 61 -8.58 3.38 7.73
CA HIS A 61 -8.19 3.74 9.09
C HIS A 61 -6.68 3.98 9.20
N PHE A 62 -6.30 4.83 10.15
CA PHE A 62 -4.94 5.36 10.25
C PHE A 62 -3.86 4.27 10.31
N ASP A 63 -4.11 3.19 11.00
CA ASP A 63 -3.12 2.13 11.20
C ASP A 63 -2.85 1.29 9.94
N HIS A 64 -3.60 1.54 8.87
CA HIS A 64 -3.42 0.85 7.59
C HIS A 64 -2.84 1.75 6.50
N ILE A 65 -2.76 3.07 6.73
CA ILE A 65 -2.45 4.04 5.66
C ILE A 65 -1.26 4.95 5.93
N TRP A 66 -0.68 4.94 7.12
CA TRP A 66 0.43 5.86 7.43
C TRP A 66 1.66 5.70 6.54
N GLY A 67 1.87 4.53 5.98
CA GLY A 67 3.00 4.27 5.09
C GLY A 67 2.68 4.47 3.61
N LEU A 68 1.43 4.78 3.26
CA LEU A 68 1.00 4.81 1.86
C LEU A 68 1.75 5.84 1.01
N ASP A 69 1.80 7.10 1.46
CA ASP A 69 2.39 8.16 0.65
C ASP A 69 3.89 7.90 0.40
N ALA A 70 4.64 7.53 1.44
CA ALA A 70 6.07 7.26 1.30
C ALA A 70 6.34 6.04 0.42
N LEU A 71 5.54 4.99 0.55
CA LEU A 71 5.67 3.80 -0.28
C LEU A 71 5.36 4.11 -1.74
N ARG A 72 4.27 4.82 -1.99
CA ARG A 72 3.86 5.20 -3.34
C ARG A 72 4.91 6.10 -4.00
N ASP A 73 5.43 7.08 -3.27
CA ASP A 73 6.45 7.97 -3.78
C ASP A 73 7.73 7.21 -4.16
N ALA A 74 8.18 6.30 -3.30
CA ALA A 74 9.37 5.49 -3.57
C ALA A 74 9.16 4.58 -4.78
N ALA A 75 7.99 3.93 -4.86
CA ALA A 75 7.66 3.05 -5.96
C ALA A 75 7.55 3.81 -7.29
N ASN A 76 6.97 5.01 -7.27
CA ASN A 76 6.83 5.83 -8.47
C ASN A 76 8.17 6.41 -8.93
N ALA A 77 9.06 6.76 -8.01
CA ALA A 77 10.41 7.21 -8.37
C ALA A 77 11.16 6.10 -9.09
N ALA A 78 11.06 4.87 -8.62
CA ALA A 78 11.68 3.72 -9.27
C ALA A 78 11.05 3.43 -10.64
N ALA A 79 9.73 3.50 -10.72
CA ALA A 79 9.02 3.27 -11.99
C ALA A 79 9.41 4.30 -13.04
N GLU A 80 9.49 5.58 -12.66
CA GLU A 80 9.91 6.64 -13.56
C GLU A 80 11.34 6.42 -14.05
N ALA A 81 12.26 6.07 -13.15
CA ALA A 81 13.66 5.81 -13.51
C ALA A 81 13.80 4.63 -14.47
N GLU A 82 12.91 3.65 -14.41
CA GLU A 82 12.92 2.47 -15.26
C GLU A 82 12.02 2.59 -16.50
N GLY A 83 11.36 3.75 -16.69
CA GLY A 83 10.47 3.96 -17.83
C GLY A 83 9.16 3.15 -17.74
N ARG A 84 8.74 2.77 -16.56
CA ARG A 84 7.50 2.01 -16.33
C ARG A 84 6.33 2.93 -15.98
N GLU A 85 5.12 2.41 -16.12
CA GLU A 85 3.91 3.09 -15.71
C GLU A 85 3.94 3.41 -14.20
N PRO A 86 3.29 4.51 -13.77
CA PRO A 86 3.21 4.81 -12.34
C PRO A 86 2.53 3.68 -11.57
N VAL A 87 3.03 3.44 -10.35
CA VAL A 87 2.45 2.46 -9.43
C VAL A 87 1.20 3.08 -8.81
N LYS A 88 0.09 2.35 -8.85
CA LYS A 88 -1.21 2.85 -8.39
C LYS A 88 -1.61 2.20 -7.07
N ALA A 89 -2.25 3.00 -6.22
CA ALA A 89 -2.89 2.52 -5.00
C ALA A 89 -4.39 2.37 -5.27
N TYR A 90 -4.97 1.25 -4.84
CA TYR A 90 -6.37 0.90 -5.05
C TYR A 90 -7.07 0.80 -3.70
N ALA A 91 -8.28 1.35 -3.62
CA ALA A 91 -9.12 1.25 -2.43
C ALA A 91 -10.58 1.09 -2.85
N CYS A 92 -11.41 0.56 -1.94
CA CYS A 92 -12.84 0.54 -2.15
C CYS A 92 -13.40 1.97 -2.20
N GLU A 93 -14.34 2.22 -3.08
CA GLU A 93 -14.97 3.55 -3.22
C GLU A 93 -15.54 4.06 -1.88
N ALA A 94 -16.06 3.16 -1.05
CA ALA A 94 -16.59 3.51 0.26
C ALA A 94 -15.53 4.11 1.21
N GLU A 95 -14.23 3.89 0.96
CA GLU A 95 -13.16 4.40 1.82
C GLU A 95 -12.65 5.78 1.41
N ARG A 96 -13.15 6.35 0.33
CA ARG A 96 -12.68 7.63 -0.22
C ARG A 96 -12.68 8.75 0.83
N GLU A 97 -13.79 8.89 1.56
CA GLU A 97 -13.90 9.96 2.56
C GLU A 97 -13.00 9.74 3.76
N LEU A 98 -12.84 8.51 4.21
CA LEU A 98 -11.92 8.19 5.31
C LEU A 98 -10.49 8.57 4.97
N LEU A 99 -10.03 8.22 3.77
CA LEU A 99 -8.64 8.43 3.37
C LEU A 99 -8.25 9.90 3.44
N LYS A 100 -9.14 10.80 3.06
CA LYS A 100 -8.82 12.22 3.01
C LYS A 100 -9.11 12.99 4.30
N SER A 101 -9.72 12.35 5.29
CA SER A 101 -10.12 13.00 6.54
C SER A 101 -9.38 12.44 7.76
N PRO A 102 -8.41 13.18 8.34
CA PRO A 102 -7.73 12.72 9.56
C PRO A 102 -8.67 12.47 10.74
N ARG A 103 -9.80 13.16 10.77
CA ARG A 103 -10.81 12.97 11.80
C ARG A 103 -11.53 11.64 11.62
N MET A 104 -11.97 11.33 10.39
CA MET A 104 -12.72 10.11 10.10
C MET A 104 -11.85 8.86 10.16
N ASN A 105 -10.59 8.95 9.71
CA ASN A 105 -9.68 7.81 9.75
C ASN A 105 -8.98 7.64 11.09
N VAL A 106 -9.27 8.52 12.05
CA VAL A 106 -8.79 8.50 13.43
C VAL A 106 -7.30 8.84 13.57
N SER A 107 -6.60 9.22 12.50
CA SER A 107 -5.18 9.59 12.58
C SER A 107 -4.95 10.84 13.44
N GLU A 108 -5.89 11.79 13.43
CA GLU A 108 -5.80 12.98 14.25
C GLU A 108 -5.77 12.61 15.74
N GLN A 109 -6.65 11.70 16.19
CA GLN A 109 -6.69 11.23 17.57
C GLN A 109 -5.48 10.38 17.94
N ALA A 110 -4.89 9.71 16.96
CA ALA A 110 -3.70 8.89 17.17
C ALA A 110 -2.41 9.72 17.24
N GLY A 111 -2.51 11.04 17.12
CA GLY A 111 -1.39 11.95 17.30
C GLY A 111 -0.56 12.24 16.03
N ARG A 112 -0.95 11.69 14.89
CA ARG A 112 -0.27 11.95 13.60
C ARG A 112 -1.30 12.00 12.49
N ALA A 113 -1.83 13.21 12.24
CA ALA A 113 -2.85 13.42 11.24
C ALA A 113 -2.38 12.98 9.85
N CYS A 114 -3.21 12.25 9.13
CA CYS A 114 -2.91 11.74 7.79
C CYS A 114 -4.11 11.93 6.88
N ALA A 115 -3.89 12.63 5.79
CA ALA A 115 -4.86 12.73 4.70
C ALA A 115 -4.19 12.20 3.44
N THR A 116 -4.78 11.23 2.78
CA THR A 116 -4.20 10.61 1.60
C THR A 116 -5.30 10.27 0.59
N TYR A 117 -4.94 9.56 -0.44
CA TYR A 117 -5.87 9.18 -1.50
C TYR A 117 -5.41 7.89 -2.17
N ALA A 118 -6.36 7.19 -2.80
CA ALA A 118 -6.04 6.11 -3.72
C ALA A 118 -6.11 6.64 -5.15
N ASP A 119 -5.30 6.07 -6.03
CA ASP A 119 -5.30 6.44 -7.46
C ASP A 119 -6.52 5.89 -8.18
N VAL A 120 -7.02 4.73 -7.73
CA VAL A 120 -8.19 4.08 -8.31
C VAL A 120 -9.11 3.64 -7.18
N TYR A 121 -10.39 3.99 -7.28
CA TYR A 121 -11.41 3.52 -6.36
C TYR A 121 -12.27 2.46 -7.05
N VAL A 122 -12.43 1.32 -6.38
CA VAL A 122 -13.11 0.16 -6.95
C VAL A 122 -14.38 -0.16 -6.19
N LYS A 123 -15.31 -0.80 -6.87
CA LYS A 123 -16.57 -1.27 -6.28
C LYS A 123 -16.47 -2.76 -5.97
N ASP A 124 -17.31 -3.21 -5.05
CA ASP A 124 -17.39 -4.62 -4.71
C ASP A 124 -17.64 -5.48 -5.96
N GLY A 125 -16.84 -6.52 -6.11
CA GLY A 125 -16.95 -7.43 -7.25
C GLY A 125 -16.21 -6.95 -8.50
N GLU A 126 -15.64 -5.74 -8.50
CA GLU A 126 -14.90 -5.23 -9.66
C GLU A 126 -13.53 -5.92 -9.77
N GLU A 127 -13.16 -6.30 -10.99
CA GLU A 127 -11.86 -6.91 -11.24
C GLU A 127 -10.80 -5.86 -11.57
N ILE A 128 -9.59 -6.09 -11.07
CA ILE A 128 -8.41 -5.25 -11.33
C ILE A 128 -7.42 -6.06 -12.14
N SER A 129 -7.01 -5.52 -13.28
CA SER A 129 -6.02 -6.19 -14.12
C SER A 129 -4.74 -5.40 -14.29
#